data_c5a67037db4baf8682e36553c70808bf
#
_entry.id   c5a67037db4baf8682e36553c70808bf
#
_cell.length_a   1.000
_cell.length_b   1.000
_cell.length_c   1.000
_cell.angle_alpha   90.00
_cell.angle_beta   90.00
_cell.angle_gamma   90.00
#
_symmetry.space_group_name_H-M   'P 1'
#
loop_
_entity.id
_entity.type
_entity.pdbx_description
1 polymer ?
#
loop_
_entity_poly.entity_id
_entity_poly.type
_entity_poly.pdbx_seq_one_letter_code
_entity_poly.pdbx_strand_id
1 'polypeptide(L)'
;MVHGGFFNRVSNTFKMMKSCLDVLKKDRELILFPVFAAISVGLFVLIMSAGGYLDNLDTEQGGSLAPIIFLIFGANFLIVFFNSALVSAALERLRGGDPNVRSGLSHAVKHIHHIFFWSIIVTIVAILIAMIRGDRRENSIFRQIFASLIQAGWAMMTFFVVPIIVSENIGPINAIKRSTSLFKQTWGDQVVANFGFGI
;
A
#
# COMPACT_ATOMS: atom_id res chain seq x y z
N MET A 1 -10.86 31.96 23.44
CA MET A 1 -10.55 30.71 24.17
C MET A 1 -10.48 29.56 23.21
N VAL A 2 -9.36 29.42 22.47
CA VAL A 2 -9.15 28.34 21.47
C VAL A 2 -7.70 27.83 21.55
N HIS A 3 -7.22 27.46 22.73
CA HIS A 3 -5.85 26.91 22.88
C HIS A 3 -5.81 25.45 23.31
N GLY A 4 -6.99 24.75 23.37
CA GLY A 4 -7.03 23.31 23.69
C GLY A 4 -6.95 22.34 22.51
N GLY A 5 -6.99 22.83 21.27
CA GLY A 5 -7.22 21.96 20.10
C GLY A 5 -6.04 21.09 19.70
N PHE A 6 -4.83 21.63 19.67
CA PHE A 6 -3.66 20.89 19.13
C PHE A 6 -3.17 19.80 20.08
N PHE A 7 -2.96 20.15 21.35
CA PHE A 7 -2.51 19.16 22.37
C PHE A 7 -3.54 18.05 22.61
N ASN A 8 -4.83 18.36 22.58
CA ASN A 8 -5.89 17.35 22.69
C ASN A 8 -5.93 16.44 21.47
N ARG A 9 -5.70 16.96 20.25
CA ARG A 9 -5.60 16.15 19.02
C ARG A 9 -4.37 15.23 19.07
N VAL A 10 -3.22 15.74 19.45
CA VAL A 10 -1.98 14.97 19.63
C VAL A 10 -2.19 13.87 20.69
N SER A 11 -2.75 14.22 21.86
CA SER A 11 -3.06 13.25 22.92
C SER A 11 -4.03 12.16 22.47
N ASN A 12 -5.08 12.51 21.71
CA ASN A 12 -6.04 11.55 21.17
C ASN A 12 -5.38 10.65 20.11
N THR A 13 -4.48 11.19 19.27
CA THR A 13 -3.70 10.40 18.32
C THR A 13 -2.81 9.39 19.04
N PHE A 14 -2.13 9.80 20.12
CA PHE A 14 -1.33 8.88 20.93
C PHE A 14 -2.18 7.82 21.64
N LYS A 15 -3.37 8.16 22.10
CA LYS A 15 -4.31 7.18 22.69
C LYS A 15 -4.76 6.16 21.63
N MET A 16 -5.10 6.62 20.42
CA MET A 16 -5.46 5.72 19.30
C MET A 16 -4.29 4.84 18.91
N MET A 17 -3.08 5.38 18.77
CA MET A 17 -1.87 4.59 18.50
C MET A 17 -1.63 3.53 19.59
N LYS A 18 -1.78 3.90 20.87
CA LYS A 18 -1.65 2.96 21.98
C LYS A 18 -2.70 1.86 21.90
N SER A 19 -3.96 2.19 21.61
CA SER A 19 -5.02 1.20 21.44
C SER A 19 -4.74 0.25 20.26
N CYS A 20 -4.24 0.77 19.14
CA CYS A 20 -3.82 -0.07 18.01
C CYS A 20 -2.64 -0.98 18.38
N LEU A 21 -1.65 -0.47 19.13
CA LEU A 21 -0.52 -1.27 19.62
C LEU A 21 -0.97 -2.32 20.63
N ASP A 22 -1.94 -2.03 21.47
CA ASP A 22 -2.47 -2.99 22.45
C ASP A 22 -3.24 -4.13 21.75
N VAL A 23 -3.98 -3.83 20.67
CA VAL A 23 -4.56 -4.85 19.78
C VAL A 23 -3.46 -5.70 19.13
N LEU A 24 -2.43 -5.06 18.59
CA LEU A 24 -1.30 -5.77 17.96
C LEU A 24 -0.54 -6.65 18.96
N LYS A 25 -0.37 -6.20 20.21
CA LYS A 25 0.26 -7.00 21.28
C LYS A 25 -0.58 -8.19 21.71
N LYS A 26 -1.90 -8.04 21.64
CA LYS A 26 -2.83 -9.12 21.97
C LYS A 26 -2.83 -10.22 20.91
N ASP A 27 -2.64 -9.82 19.64
CA ASP A 27 -2.60 -10.71 18.49
C ASP A 27 -1.22 -10.70 17.83
N ARG A 28 -0.24 -11.33 18.49
CA ARG A 28 1.12 -11.44 17.98
C ARG A 28 1.20 -12.09 16.59
N GLU A 29 0.22 -12.88 16.23
CA GLU A 29 0.11 -13.51 14.91
C GLU A 29 -0.05 -12.50 13.78
N LEU A 30 -0.63 -11.32 14.02
CA LEU A 30 -0.76 -10.27 13.02
C LEU A 30 0.60 -9.70 12.58
N ILE A 31 1.60 -9.73 13.47
CA ILE A 31 2.97 -9.25 13.18
C ILE A 31 3.68 -10.20 12.19
N LEU A 32 3.25 -11.46 12.12
CA LEU A 32 3.86 -12.43 11.20
C LEU A 32 3.59 -12.10 9.73
N PHE A 33 2.49 -11.44 9.38
CA PHE A 33 2.19 -11.11 7.99
C PHE A 33 3.22 -10.17 7.33
N PRO A 34 3.62 -9.04 7.94
CA PRO A 34 4.72 -8.23 7.42
C PRO A 34 6.06 -8.98 7.34
N VAL A 35 6.34 -9.87 8.30
CA VAL A 35 7.54 -10.70 8.30
C VAL A 35 7.50 -11.67 7.12
N PHE A 36 6.39 -12.37 6.90
CA PHE A 36 6.21 -13.25 5.74
C PHE A 36 6.29 -12.49 4.42
N ALA A 37 5.72 -11.28 4.36
CA ALA A 37 5.87 -10.42 3.19
C ALA A 37 7.34 -10.12 2.89
N ALA A 38 8.10 -9.67 3.90
CA ALA A 38 9.52 -9.35 3.76
C ALA A 38 10.36 -10.56 3.34
N ILE A 39 10.14 -11.72 3.98
CA ILE A 39 10.83 -12.98 3.64
C ILE A 39 10.48 -13.41 2.20
N SER A 40 9.20 -13.38 1.83
CA SER A 40 8.75 -13.81 0.50
C SER A 40 9.29 -12.91 -0.61
N VAL A 41 9.30 -11.60 -0.40
CA VAL A 41 9.89 -10.63 -1.35
C VAL A 41 11.41 -10.84 -1.43
N GLY A 42 12.09 -11.00 -0.29
CA GLY A 42 13.53 -11.25 -0.26
C GLY A 42 13.91 -12.54 -0.99
N LEU A 43 13.17 -13.62 -0.75
CA LEU A 43 13.37 -14.90 -1.44
C LEU A 43 13.08 -14.78 -2.95
N PHE A 44 12.02 -14.06 -3.33
CA PHE A 44 11.70 -13.82 -4.72
C PHE A 44 12.82 -13.05 -5.45
N VAL A 45 13.36 -11.99 -4.84
CA VAL A 45 14.51 -11.23 -5.37
C VAL A 45 15.75 -12.12 -5.48
N LEU A 46 16.03 -12.94 -4.46
CA LEU A 46 17.14 -13.90 -4.47
C LEU A 46 17.03 -14.91 -5.61
N ILE A 47 15.83 -15.48 -5.84
CA ILE A 47 15.59 -16.42 -6.93
C ILE A 47 15.82 -15.74 -8.29
N MET A 48 15.32 -14.50 -8.46
CA MET A 48 15.52 -13.73 -9.68
C MET A 48 17.00 -13.42 -9.94
N SER A 49 17.75 -13.06 -8.87
CA SER A 49 19.18 -12.83 -8.94
C SER A 49 19.97 -14.10 -9.25
N ALA A 50 19.73 -15.18 -8.52
CA ALA A 50 20.42 -16.46 -8.70
C ALA A 50 20.12 -17.10 -10.09
N GLY A 51 18.95 -16.83 -10.65
CA GLY A 51 18.58 -17.27 -12.01
C GLY A 51 19.21 -16.45 -13.14
N GLY A 52 20.03 -15.45 -12.84
CA GLY A 52 20.67 -14.59 -13.83
C GLY A 52 19.72 -13.60 -14.53
N TYR A 53 18.46 -13.52 -14.07
CA TYR A 53 17.47 -12.61 -14.69
C TYR A 53 17.80 -11.12 -14.45
N LEU A 54 18.64 -10.82 -13.46
CA LEU A 54 19.08 -9.47 -13.14
C LEU A 54 20.39 -9.07 -13.81
N ASP A 55 21.15 -10.04 -14.35
CA ASP A 55 22.46 -9.77 -14.96
C ASP A 55 22.33 -9.07 -16.32
N ASN A 56 21.18 -9.21 -16.97
CA ASN A 56 20.89 -8.63 -18.30
C ASN A 56 20.07 -7.32 -18.20
N LEU A 57 20.15 -6.60 -17.06
CA LEU A 57 19.43 -5.34 -16.86
C LEU A 57 20.10 -4.13 -17.52
N ASP A 58 21.23 -4.32 -18.21
CA ASP A 58 21.92 -3.27 -18.95
C ASP A 58 21.08 -2.80 -20.14
N THR A 59 20.18 -1.86 -19.87
CA THR A 59 19.29 -1.26 -20.87
C THR A 59 20.05 -0.43 -21.91
N GLU A 60 21.30 -0.02 -21.62
CA GLU A 60 22.15 0.70 -22.55
C GLU A 60 22.63 -0.20 -23.73
N GLN A 61 22.66 -1.51 -23.54
CA GLN A 61 23.05 -2.51 -24.57
C GLN A 61 21.87 -3.27 -25.19
N GLY A 62 20.64 -2.75 -25.08
CA GLY A 62 19.44 -3.39 -25.63
C GLY A 62 18.85 -4.50 -24.76
N GLY A 63 19.13 -4.49 -23.46
CA GLY A 63 18.56 -5.42 -22.48
C GLY A 63 17.03 -5.33 -22.42
N SER A 64 16.40 -6.46 -22.12
CA SER A 64 14.93 -6.53 -22.00
C SER A 64 14.45 -5.88 -20.71
N LEU A 65 13.40 -5.05 -20.79
CA LEU A 65 12.71 -4.49 -19.62
C LEU A 65 11.81 -5.52 -18.93
N ALA A 66 11.54 -6.66 -19.56
CA ALA A 66 10.63 -7.68 -19.05
C ALA A 66 11.02 -8.22 -17.65
N PRO A 67 12.30 -8.55 -17.35
CA PRO A 67 12.69 -8.98 -16.02
C PRO A 67 12.43 -7.92 -14.93
N ILE A 68 12.66 -6.65 -15.26
CA ILE A 68 12.43 -5.52 -14.32
C ILE A 68 10.93 -5.39 -14.01
N ILE A 69 10.09 -5.42 -15.05
CA ILE A 69 8.64 -5.34 -14.90
C ILE A 69 8.13 -6.54 -14.08
N PHE A 70 8.64 -7.74 -14.38
CA PHE A 70 8.26 -8.96 -13.65
C PHE A 70 8.70 -8.89 -12.17
N LEU A 71 9.89 -8.37 -11.91
CA LEU A 71 10.39 -8.17 -10.53
C LEU A 71 9.52 -7.20 -9.76
N ILE A 72 9.19 -6.04 -10.35
CA ILE A 72 8.33 -5.02 -9.72
C ILE A 72 6.93 -5.60 -9.48
N PHE A 73 6.36 -6.27 -10.48
CA PHE A 73 5.04 -6.90 -10.36
C PHE A 73 5.00 -7.97 -9.27
N GLY A 74 5.96 -8.91 -9.27
CA GLY A 74 6.01 -10.00 -8.30
C GLY A 74 6.19 -9.49 -6.87
N ALA A 75 7.09 -8.51 -6.66
CA ALA A 75 7.26 -7.88 -5.36
C ALA A 75 5.97 -7.16 -4.89
N ASN A 76 5.33 -6.37 -5.74
CA ASN A 76 4.06 -5.71 -5.44
C ASN A 76 2.96 -6.72 -5.14
N PHE A 77 2.85 -7.79 -5.94
CA PHE A 77 1.86 -8.84 -5.71
C PHE A 77 2.01 -9.50 -4.34
N LEU A 78 3.23 -9.88 -3.96
CA LEU A 78 3.52 -10.47 -2.65
C LEU A 78 3.16 -9.50 -1.52
N ILE A 79 3.57 -8.24 -1.63
CA ILE A 79 3.26 -7.20 -0.62
C ILE A 79 1.74 -7.04 -0.49
N VAL A 80 1.01 -6.88 -1.59
CA VAL A 80 -0.45 -6.71 -1.58
C VAL A 80 -1.14 -7.93 -1.03
N PHE A 81 -0.68 -9.15 -1.37
CA PHE A 81 -1.23 -10.39 -0.88
C PHE A 81 -1.13 -10.50 0.65
N PHE A 82 0.05 -10.31 1.22
CA PHE A 82 0.22 -10.37 2.68
C PHE A 82 -0.46 -9.21 3.41
N ASN A 83 -0.50 -8.01 2.81
CA ASN A 83 -1.30 -6.91 3.35
C ASN A 83 -2.80 -7.24 3.35
N SER A 84 -3.30 -7.89 2.31
CA SER A 84 -4.70 -8.34 2.26
C SER A 84 -5.00 -9.39 3.34
N ALA A 85 -4.07 -10.31 3.60
CA ALA A 85 -4.16 -11.29 4.67
C ALA A 85 -4.19 -10.61 6.05
N LEU A 86 -3.29 -9.64 6.29
CA LEU A 86 -3.25 -8.85 7.51
C LEU A 86 -4.55 -8.09 7.74
N VAL A 87 -5.05 -7.39 6.71
CA VAL A 87 -6.30 -6.63 6.78
C VAL A 87 -7.50 -7.55 7.06
N SER A 88 -7.53 -8.72 6.42
CA SER A 88 -8.59 -9.72 6.67
C SER A 88 -8.61 -10.18 8.13
N ALA A 89 -7.44 -10.52 8.68
CA ALA A 89 -7.30 -10.93 10.07
C ALA A 89 -7.66 -9.79 11.03
N ALA A 90 -7.22 -8.54 10.74
CA ALA A 90 -7.58 -7.37 11.54
C ALA A 90 -9.09 -7.11 11.53
N LEU A 91 -9.76 -7.24 10.39
CA LEU A 91 -11.22 -7.10 10.28
C LEU A 91 -11.97 -8.20 11.04
N GLU A 92 -11.46 -9.45 11.02
CA GLU A 92 -12.00 -10.55 11.80
C GLU A 92 -11.93 -10.24 13.30
N ARG A 93 -10.80 -9.71 13.78
CA ARG A 93 -10.64 -9.29 15.18
C ARG A 93 -11.60 -8.16 15.56
N LEU A 94 -11.74 -7.15 14.72
CA LEU A 94 -12.66 -6.03 14.96
C LEU A 94 -14.13 -6.47 15.03
N ARG A 95 -14.48 -7.60 14.37
CA ARG A 95 -15.80 -8.21 14.45
C ARG A 95 -15.98 -9.16 15.65
N GLY A 96 -14.98 -9.24 16.54
CA GLY A 96 -15.02 -10.07 17.74
C GLY A 96 -14.58 -11.51 17.53
N GLY A 97 -14.04 -11.85 16.35
CA GLY A 97 -13.46 -13.16 16.06
C GLY A 97 -12.07 -13.34 16.69
N ASP A 98 -11.50 -14.52 16.50
CA ASP A 98 -10.14 -14.88 16.91
C ASP A 98 -9.29 -15.24 15.68
N PRO A 99 -8.72 -14.20 15.01
CA PRO A 99 -7.97 -14.40 13.78
C PRO A 99 -6.68 -15.14 14.04
N ASN A 100 -6.32 -16.00 13.11
CA ASN A 100 -5.02 -16.64 13.06
C ASN A 100 -4.39 -16.47 11.66
N VAL A 101 -3.10 -16.81 11.53
CA VAL A 101 -2.38 -16.70 10.27
C VAL A 101 -3.09 -17.44 9.14
N ARG A 102 -3.63 -18.62 9.44
CA ARG A 102 -4.34 -19.44 8.45
C ARG A 102 -5.64 -18.81 7.98
N SER A 103 -6.43 -18.21 8.88
CA SER A 103 -7.67 -17.53 8.51
C SER A 103 -7.38 -16.33 7.61
N GLY A 104 -6.42 -15.47 7.96
CA GLY A 104 -6.00 -14.33 7.16
C GLY A 104 -5.52 -14.73 5.75
N LEU A 105 -4.63 -15.73 5.65
CA LEU A 105 -4.17 -16.26 4.36
C LEU A 105 -5.31 -16.86 3.53
N SER A 106 -6.20 -17.64 4.16
CA SER A 106 -7.35 -18.23 3.47
C SER A 106 -8.26 -17.15 2.87
N HIS A 107 -8.50 -16.06 3.60
CA HIS A 107 -9.25 -14.91 3.10
C HIS A 107 -8.54 -14.22 1.93
N ALA A 108 -7.22 -14.01 2.01
CA ALA A 108 -6.45 -13.42 0.91
C ALA A 108 -6.50 -14.31 -0.35
N VAL A 109 -6.38 -15.64 -0.20
CA VAL A 109 -6.49 -16.58 -1.32
C VAL A 109 -7.88 -16.53 -1.98
N LYS A 110 -8.97 -16.37 -1.21
CA LYS A 110 -10.31 -16.21 -1.79
C LYS A 110 -10.43 -14.99 -2.69
N HIS A 111 -9.67 -13.93 -2.42
CA HIS A 111 -9.69 -12.68 -3.18
C HIS A 111 -8.48 -12.55 -4.13
N ILE A 112 -7.74 -13.65 -4.39
CA ILE A 112 -6.47 -13.61 -5.11
C ILE A 112 -6.59 -13.01 -6.52
N HIS A 113 -7.71 -13.23 -7.21
CA HIS A 113 -7.97 -12.64 -8.51
C HIS A 113 -8.09 -11.10 -8.45
N HIS A 114 -8.75 -10.54 -7.44
CA HIS A 114 -8.83 -9.10 -7.24
C HIS A 114 -7.47 -8.52 -6.83
N ILE A 115 -6.72 -9.24 -5.98
CA ILE A 115 -5.37 -8.90 -5.55
C ILE A 115 -4.42 -8.88 -6.76
N PHE A 116 -4.53 -9.88 -7.65
CA PHE A 116 -3.73 -9.97 -8.86
C PHE A 116 -3.96 -8.77 -9.78
N PHE A 117 -5.22 -8.47 -10.13
CA PHE A 117 -5.55 -7.31 -10.95
C PHE A 117 -5.17 -5.98 -10.29
N TRP A 118 -5.32 -5.88 -8.96
CA TRP A 118 -4.86 -4.73 -8.21
C TRP A 118 -3.34 -4.54 -8.30
N SER A 119 -2.58 -5.61 -8.18
CA SER A 119 -1.12 -5.58 -8.30
C SER A 119 -0.65 -5.15 -9.70
N ILE A 120 -1.38 -5.52 -10.75
CA ILE A 120 -1.11 -5.02 -12.12
C ILE A 120 -1.28 -3.49 -12.16
N ILE A 121 -2.39 -2.98 -11.63
CA ILE A 121 -2.65 -1.52 -11.61
C ILE A 121 -1.56 -0.79 -10.84
N VAL A 122 -1.19 -1.26 -9.64
CA VAL A 122 -0.11 -0.67 -8.83
C VAL A 122 1.22 -0.68 -9.58
N THR A 123 1.54 -1.78 -10.27
CA THR A 123 2.78 -1.89 -11.05
C THR A 123 2.81 -0.92 -12.22
N ILE A 124 1.71 -0.80 -12.97
CA ILE A 124 1.62 0.17 -14.07
C ILE A 124 1.82 1.59 -13.55
N VAL A 125 1.15 1.96 -12.47
CA VAL A 125 1.29 3.31 -11.88
C VAL A 125 2.70 3.53 -11.34
N ALA A 126 3.33 2.52 -10.72
CA ALA A 126 4.71 2.62 -10.26
C ALA A 126 5.68 2.89 -11.41
N ILE A 127 5.51 2.20 -12.55
CA ILE A 127 6.32 2.41 -13.76
C ILE A 127 6.09 3.82 -14.32
N LEU A 128 4.84 4.27 -14.42
CA LEU A 128 4.52 5.62 -14.91
C LEU A 128 5.15 6.71 -14.04
N ILE A 129 5.09 6.56 -12.71
CA ILE A 129 5.72 7.50 -11.77
C ILE A 129 7.25 7.46 -11.93
N ALA A 130 7.84 6.27 -12.12
CA ALA A 130 9.27 6.13 -12.36
C ALA A 130 9.70 6.83 -13.66
N MET A 131 8.92 6.71 -14.72
CA MET A 131 9.15 7.43 -15.99
C MET A 131 9.08 8.95 -15.82
N ILE A 132 8.14 9.47 -15.03
CA ILE A 132 8.02 10.90 -14.73
C ILE A 132 9.24 11.38 -13.94
N ARG A 133 9.77 10.58 -13.02
CA ARG A 133 11.00 10.94 -12.27
C ARG A 133 12.20 11.11 -13.18
N GLY A 134 12.24 10.38 -14.30
CA GLY A 134 13.34 10.44 -15.27
C GLY A 134 14.65 9.87 -14.75
N ASP A 135 15.69 9.98 -15.57
CA ASP A 135 17.02 9.48 -15.24
C ASP A 135 17.66 10.31 -14.11
N ARG A 136 18.39 9.65 -13.19
CA ARG A 136 19.08 10.29 -12.06
C ARG A 136 20.11 11.32 -12.49
N ARG A 137 20.54 11.30 -13.76
CA ARG A 137 21.50 12.23 -14.35
C ARG A 137 20.91 13.63 -14.61
N GLU A 138 19.61 13.73 -14.84
CA GLU A 138 18.90 15.02 -14.94
C GLU A 138 18.27 15.39 -13.59
N ASN A 139 19.05 16.00 -12.70
CA ASN A 139 18.62 16.44 -11.35
C ASN A 139 17.64 17.64 -11.41
N SER A 140 16.51 17.50 -12.08
CA SER A 140 15.43 18.47 -12.01
C SER A 140 14.65 18.28 -10.71
N ILE A 141 14.92 19.09 -9.69
CA ILE A 141 14.19 19.15 -8.41
C ILE A 141 12.68 19.28 -8.67
N PHE A 142 12.30 20.04 -9.69
CA PHE A 142 10.90 20.24 -10.07
C PHE A 142 10.22 18.92 -10.48
N ARG A 143 10.91 18.08 -11.28
CA ARG A 143 10.40 16.77 -11.71
C ARG A 143 10.22 15.81 -10.53
N GLN A 144 11.16 15.84 -9.57
CA GLN A 144 11.06 15.02 -8.36
C GLN A 144 9.90 15.45 -7.46
N ILE A 145 9.70 16.76 -7.26
CA ILE A 145 8.57 17.30 -6.49
C ILE A 145 7.26 16.90 -7.17
N PHE A 146 7.14 17.08 -8.48
CA PHE A 146 5.94 16.75 -9.24
C PHE A 146 5.60 15.25 -9.15
N ALA A 147 6.58 14.37 -9.35
CA ALA A 147 6.39 12.92 -9.19
C ALA A 147 5.97 12.55 -7.76
N SER A 148 6.53 13.22 -6.75
CA SER A 148 6.17 12.98 -5.34
C SER A 148 4.74 13.43 -5.03
N LEU A 149 4.27 14.53 -5.62
CA LEU A 149 2.88 14.98 -5.48
C LEU A 149 1.90 13.99 -6.12
N ILE A 150 2.22 13.48 -7.33
CA ILE A 150 1.42 12.44 -7.98
C ILE A 150 1.37 11.18 -7.12
N GLN A 151 2.52 10.75 -6.58
CA GLN A 151 2.60 9.59 -5.71
C GLN A 151 1.79 9.77 -4.42
N ALA A 152 1.84 10.95 -3.80
CA ALA A 152 1.04 11.26 -2.62
C ALA A 152 -0.46 11.25 -2.92
N GLY A 153 -0.89 11.88 -4.03
CA GLY A 153 -2.29 11.84 -4.48
C GLY A 153 -2.78 10.41 -4.76
N TRP A 154 -1.95 9.61 -5.42
CA TRP A 154 -2.24 8.18 -5.65
C TRP A 154 -2.39 7.41 -4.34
N ALA A 155 -1.46 7.58 -3.40
CA ALA A 155 -1.50 6.92 -2.10
C ALA A 155 -2.77 7.29 -1.31
N MET A 156 -3.19 8.56 -1.33
CA MET A 156 -4.42 9.01 -0.70
C MET A 156 -5.66 8.37 -1.31
N MET A 157 -5.76 8.36 -2.65
CA MET A 157 -6.91 7.76 -3.37
C MET A 157 -7.02 6.25 -3.17
N THR A 158 -5.88 5.57 -2.98
CA THR A 158 -5.82 4.11 -2.92
C THR A 158 -5.69 3.56 -1.50
N PHE A 159 -5.67 4.42 -0.50
CA PHE A 159 -5.45 4.05 0.90
C PHE A 159 -6.40 2.95 1.40
N PHE A 160 -7.67 3.02 1.03
CA PHE A 160 -8.68 2.05 1.45
C PHE A 160 -8.91 0.92 0.44
N VAL A 161 -8.19 0.85 -0.68
CA VAL A 161 -8.48 -0.13 -1.75
C VAL A 161 -8.35 -1.57 -1.25
N VAL A 162 -7.27 -1.90 -0.54
CA VAL A 162 -7.07 -3.27 -0.01
C VAL A 162 -8.16 -3.65 1.01
N PRO A 163 -8.46 -2.83 2.03
CA PRO A 163 -9.59 -3.08 2.93
C PRO A 163 -10.93 -3.26 2.22
N ILE A 164 -11.22 -2.46 1.19
CA ILE A 164 -12.47 -2.52 0.43
C ILE A 164 -12.55 -3.82 -0.39
N ILE A 165 -11.48 -4.20 -1.09
CA ILE A 165 -11.43 -5.46 -1.84
C ILE A 165 -11.75 -6.64 -0.94
N VAL A 166 -11.16 -6.66 0.26
CA VAL A 166 -11.33 -7.75 1.21
C VAL A 166 -12.71 -7.75 1.88
N SER A 167 -13.24 -6.57 2.24
CA SER A 167 -14.48 -6.45 3.01
C SER A 167 -15.75 -6.46 2.15
N GLU A 168 -15.70 -5.83 0.97
CA GLU A 168 -16.84 -5.66 0.07
C GLU A 168 -16.80 -6.64 -1.12
N ASN A 169 -15.69 -7.41 -1.31
CA ASN A 169 -15.49 -8.36 -2.41
C ASN A 169 -15.76 -7.76 -3.80
N ILE A 170 -15.27 -6.56 -4.03
CA ILE A 170 -15.42 -5.84 -5.30
C ILE A 170 -14.11 -5.73 -6.05
N GLY A 171 -14.19 -5.61 -7.38
CA GLY A 171 -13.02 -5.48 -8.22
C GLY A 171 -12.23 -4.18 -7.99
N PRO A 172 -10.94 -4.13 -8.36
CA PRO A 172 -10.03 -3.05 -8.01
C PRO A 172 -10.47 -1.68 -8.53
N ILE A 173 -11.08 -1.58 -9.71
CA ILE A 173 -11.56 -0.31 -10.26
C ILE A 173 -12.70 0.28 -9.41
N ASN A 174 -13.65 -0.56 -8.97
CA ASN A 174 -14.72 -0.12 -8.10
C ASN A 174 -14.18 0.19 -6.69
N ALA A 175 -13.19 -0.58 -6.22
CA ALA A 175 -12.52 -0.33 -4.96
C ALA A 175 -11.78 1.03 -4.96
N ILE A 176 -11.13 1.44 -6.06
CA ILE A 176 -10.53 2.78 -6.20
C ILE A 176 -11.59 3.88 -6.10
N LYS A 177 -12.71 3.74 -6.82
CA LYS A 177 -13.82 4.71 -6.77
C LYS A 177 -14.37 4.83 -5.35
N ARG A 178 -14.58 3.70 -4.68
CA ARG A 178 -15.09 3.64 -3.31
C ARG A 178 -14.09 4.24 -2.32
N SER A 179 -12.80 3.88 -2.45
CA SER A 179 -11.71 4.44 -1.64
C SER A 179 -11.62 5.96 -1.76
N THR A 180 -11.66 6.48 -2.98
CA THR A 180 -11.65 7.92 -3.25
C THR A 180 -12.86 8.64 -2.63
N SER A 181 -14.05 8.04 -2.72
CA SER A 181 -15.26 8.57 -2.08
C SER A 181 -15.15 8.62 -0.56
N LEU A 182 -14.68 7.53 0.05
CA LEU A 182 -14.47 7.46 1.50
C LEU A 182 -13.40 8.45 1.96
N PHE A 183 -12.31 8.58 1.21
CA PHE A 183 -11.27 9.56 1.52
C PHE A 183 -11.83 11.00 1.50
N LYS A 184 -12.59 11.35 0.45
CA LYS A 184 -13.24 12.67 0.36
C LYS A 184 -14.21 12.92 1.51
N GLN A 185 -15.02 11.94 1.90
CA GLN A 185 -15.97 12.08 3.02
C GLN A 185 -15.27 12.22 4.36
N THR A 186 -14.15 11.54 4.57
CA THR A 186 -13.45 11.51 5.86
C THR A 186 -12.51 12.70 6.04
N TRP A 187 -11.83 13.11 4.95
CA TRP A 187 -10.74 14.09 4.99
C TRP A 187 -10.98 15.33 4.13
N GLY A 188 -11.95 15.27 3.20
CA GLY A 188 -12.19 16.34 2.23
C GLY A 188 -12.49 17.68 2.89
N ASP A 189 -13.37 17.70 3.87
CA ASP A 189 -13.75 18.93 4.58
C ASP A 189 -12.56 19.49 5.40
N GLN A 190 -11.72 18.64 5.97
CA GLN A 190 -10.54 19.06 6.73
C GLN A 190 -9.43 19.59 5.82
N VAL A 191 -9.24 18.99 4.65
CA VAL A 191 -8.28 19.47 3.65
C VAL A 191 -8.73 20.83 3.12
N VAL A 192 -9.99 20.96 2.73
CA VAL A 192 -10.55 22.25 2.25
C VAL A 192 -10.48 23.31 3.34
N ALA A 193 -10.83 22.98 4.59
CA ALA A 193 -10.78 23.93 5.71
C ALA A 193 -9.35 24.40 6.00
N ASN A 194 -8.35 23.53 5.92
CA ASN A 194 -6.96 23.89 6.19
C ASN A 194 -6.28 24.65 5.03
N PHE A 195 -6.66 24.38 3.79
CA PHE A 195 -6.12 25.08 2.62
C PHE A 195 -6.97 26.29 2.21
N GLY A 196 -8.27 26.33 2.53
CA GLY A 196 -9.18 27.41 2.16
C GLY A 196 -9.20 28.61 3.14
N PHE A 197 -8.75 28.42 4.38
CA PHE A 197 -8.66 29.50 5.39
C PHE A 197 -7.23 30.01 5.63
N GLY A 198 -6.30 29.67 4.78
CA GLY A 198 -4.91 30.14 4.81
C GLY A 198 -4.64 31.38 3.95
N ILE A 199 -5.71 32.15 3.58
CA ILE A 199 -5.61 33.44 2.91
C ILE A 199 -6.20 34.51 3.82
#